data_9884e2fe59dbc2fceb3e9a30cf7d72b6
#
_entry.id   9884e2fe59dbc2fceb3e9a30cf7d72b6
#
_cell.length_a   1.000
_cell.length_b   1.000
_cell.length_c   1.000
_cell.angle_alpha   90.00
_cell.angle_beta   90.00
_cell.angle_gamma   90.00
#
_symmetry.space_group_name_H-M   'P 1'
#
loop_
_entity.id
_entity.type
_entity.pdbx_description
1 polymer ?
#
loop_
_entity_poly.entity_id
_entity_poly.type
_entity_poly.pdbx_seq_one_letter_code
_entity_poly.pdbx_strand_id
1 'polypeptide(L)'
;MKSILKPILFAFLTTTLLISCTDDEIQPPIISNIEVGAVHDEGAEDVHADEGIAHPGESMHIGADILAFSRITSITVDIHSDEITPAEGEVAWEFEEVYTDLKYQVLNAELHEDIAVPANAALGEYHVYIIVTDEVGNSTTAEAHFDLVVEDGV
;
A
#
# COMPACT_ATOMS: atom_id res chain seq x y z
N MET A 1 54.53 70.62 -11.01
CA MET A 1 53.83 69.60 -11.84
C MET A 1 53.45 68.43 -10.95
N LYS A 2 52.13 68.30 -10.56
CA LYS A 2 51.63 67.24 -9.69
C LYS A 2 50.90 66.25 -10.53
N SER A 3 51.45 65.06 -10.66
CA SER A 3 50.79 63.92 -11.33
C SER A 3 49.82 63.26 -10.37
N ILE A 4 48.53 63.24 -10.71
CA ILE A 4 47.46 62.57 -9.94
C ILE A 4 47.24 61.18 -10.53
N LEU A 5 47.73 60.19 -9.82
CA LEU A 5 47.50 58.77 -10.16
C LEU A 5 46.10 58.38 -9.66
N LYS A 6 45.18 58.07 -10.57
CA LYS A 6 43.82 57.55 -10.22
C LYS A 6 43.91 56.06 -10.01
N PRO A 7 43.38 55.53 -8.89
CA PRO A 7 43.25 54.08 -8.73
C PRO A 7 42.05 53.55 -9.54
N ILE A 8 42.33 52.61 -10.42
CA ILE A 8 41.30 51.84 -11.12
C ILE A 8 40.78 50.77 -10.14
N LEU A 9 39.52 50.95 -9.71
CA LEU A 9 38.82 49.99 -8.87
C LEU A 9 38.33 48.84 -9.77
N PHE A 10 39.01 47.69 -9.69
CA PHE A 10 38.59 46.45 -10.37
C PHE A 10 37.50 45.79 -9.55
N ALA A 11 36.25 45.96 -9.94
CA ALA A 11 35.13 45.26 -9.35
C ALA A 11 35.13 43.81 -9.83
N PHE A 12 35.53 42.88 -8.95
CA PHE A 12 35.42 41.45 -9.19
C PHE A 12 33.94 41.04 -8.99
N LEU A 13 33.22 40.87 -10.10
CA LEU A 13 31.87 40.31 -10.10
C LEU A 13 31.98 38.80 -9.96
N THR A 14 31.88 38.30 -8.71
CA THR A 14 31.80 36.87 -8.42
C THR A 14 30.40 36.39 -8.78
N THR A 15 30.27 35.77 -9.94
CA THR A 15 29.05 35.05 -10.34
C THR A 15 29.00 33.75 -9.56
N THR A 16 28.22 33.72 -8.50
CA THR A 16 27.86 32.45 -7.80
C THR A 16 26.90 31.67 -8.72
N LEU A 17 27.41 30.62 -9.36
CA LEU A 17 26.60 29.60 -10.00
C LEU A 17 25.89 28.84 -8.88
N LEU A 18 24.59 29.14 -8.68
CA LEU A 18 23.71 28.27 -7.93
C LEU A 18 23.49 27.02 -8.80
N ILE A 19 24.24 25.96 -8.51
CA ILE A 19 23.91 24.62 -9.00
C ILE A 19 22.66 24.21 -8.22
N SER A 20 21.50 24.41 -8.83
CA SER A 20 20.27 23.78 -8.38
C SER A 20 20.43 22.27 -8.68
N CYS A 21 20.82 21.49 -7.67
CA CYS A 21 20.55 20.08 -7.71
C CYS A 21 19.01 19.97 -7.69
N THR A 22 18.43 19.63 -8.82
CA THR A 22 17.13 18.98 -8.81
C THR A 22 17.42 17.59 -8.26
N ASP A 23 17.16 17.38 -6.96
CA ASP A 23 16.98 16.03 -6.45
C ASP A 23 15.83 15.46 -7.29
N ASP A 24 16.13 14.48 -8.14
CA ASP A 24 15.09 13.67 -8.80
C ASP A 24 14.40 12.89 -7.66
N GLU A 25 13.31 13.46 -7.19
CA GLU A 25 12.51 12.88 -6.10
C GLU A 25 11.96 11.54 -6.59
N ILE A 26 12.39 10.44 -5.98
CA ILE A 26 11.88 9.11 -6.30
C ILE A 26 10.41 9.08 -5.92
N GLN A 27 9.55 8.73 -6.86
CA GLN A 27 8.11 8.70 -6.65
C GLN A 27 7.72 7.57 -5.69
N PRO A 28 6.65 7.77 -4.88
CA PRO A 28 6.12 6.71 -4.03
C PRO A 28 5.56 5.55 -4.86
N PRO A 29 5.45 4.36 -4.27
CA PRO A 29 4.83 3.20 -4.92
C PRO A 29 3.40 3.49 -5.40
N ILE A 30 2.98 2.79 -6.45
CA ILE A 30 1.61 2.82 -6.99
C ILE A 30 0.98 1.46 -6.71
N ILE A 31 -0.23 1.46 -6.14
CA ILE A 31 -1.04 0.26 -5.89
C ILE A 31 -2.25 0.33 -6.81
N SER A 32 -2.56 -0.76 -7.50
CA SER A 32 -3.66 -0.87 -8.46
C SER A 32 -4.22 -2.29 -8.50
N ASN A 33 -5.36 -2.47 -9.17
CA ASN A 33 -6.01 -3.77 -9.35
C ASN A 33 -6.18 -4.52 -8.01
N ILE A 34 -6.78 -3.83 -7.02
CA ILE A 34 -7.00 -4.41 -5.70
C ILE A 34 -8.17 -5.39 -5.79
N GLU A 35 -7.92 -6.61 -5.33
CA GLU A 35 -8.90 -7.69 -5.26
C GLU A 35 -9.06 -8.09 -3.79
N VAL A 36 -10.31 -8.14 -3.32
CA VAL A 36 -10.66 -8.54 -1.96
C VAL A 36 -11.94 -9.37 -2.02
N GLY A 37 -11.96 -10.57 -1.42
CA GLY A 37 -13.15 -11.39 -1.41
C GLY A 37 -12.89 -12.88 -1.18
N ALA A 38 -13.90 -13.73 -1.49
CA ALA A 38 -13.79 -15.17 -1.32
C ALA A 38 -12.68 -15.77 -2.17
N VAL A 39 -12.03 -16.82 -1.65
CA VAL A 39 -10.88 -17.50 -2.31
C VAL A 39 -11.28 -18.04 -3.67
N HIS A 40 -10.45 -17.79 -4.67
CA HIS A 40 -10.54 -18.43 -5.99
C HIS A 40 -10.30 -19.94 -5.87
N ASP A 41 -11.20 -20.73 -6.43
CA ASP A 41 -10.90 -22.13 -6.71
C ASP A 41 -9.98 -22.18 -7.95
N GLU A 42 -8.69 -22.54 -7.77
CA GLU A 42 -7.65 -22.56 -8.81
C GLU A 42 -7.97 -23.43 -10.06
N GLY A 43 -9.20 -23.90 -10.18
CA GLY A 43 -9.69 -24.78 -11.25
C GLY A 43 -10.70 -24.16 -12.21
N ALA A 44 -11.21 -22.97 -11.94
CA ALA A 44 -12.19 -22.32 -12.80
C ALA A 44 -11.54 -21.21 -13.63
N GLU A 45 -11.44 -21.40 -14.92
CA GLU A 45 -11.14 -20.32 -15.85
C GLU A 45 -12.22 -19.23 -15.66
N ASP A 46 -11.84 -18.03 -15.19
CA ASP A 46 -12.72 -16.85 -15.08
C ASP A 46 -13.81 -16.87 -14.00
N VAL A 47 -13.56 -17.36 -12.80
CA VAL A 47 -14.40 -16.97 -11.65
C VAL A 47 -13.79 -15.73 -11.03
N HIS A 48 -14.30 -14.57 -11.43
CA HIS A 48 -14.14 -13.37 -10.62
C HIS A 48 -14.75 -13.70 -9.26
N ALA A 49 -13.94 -13.65 -8.19
CA ALA A 49 -14.45 -13.70 -6.83
C ALA A 49 -15.60 -12.70 -6.73
N ASP A 50 -16.62 -12.98 -5.93
CA ASP A 50 -17.61 -11.96 -5.55
C ASP A 50 -16.81 -10.85 -4.87
N GLU A 51 -16.43 -9.85 -5.68
CA GLU A 51 -15.61 -8.73 -5.24
C GLU A 51 -16.28 -8.09 -4.03
N GLY A 52 -15.57 -8.08 -2.92
CA GLY A 52 -16.05 -7.47 -1.69
C GLY A 52 -16.99 -8.34 -0.83
N ILE A 53 -16.94 -9.68 -0.93
CA ILE A 53 -17.68 -10.58 -0.02
C ILE A 53 -16.73 -11.62 0.59
N ALA A 54 -16.87 -11.87 1.91
CA ALA A 54 -16.18 -12.95 2.61
C ALA A 54 -17.12 -13.65 3.60
N HIS A 55 -16.72 -14.84 4.08
CA HIS A 55 -17.53 -15.67 4.96
C HIS A 55 -16.77 -16.06 6.23
N PRO A 56 -17.41 -16.00 7.43
CA PRO A 56 -16.78 -16.43 8.67
C PRO A 56 -16.38 -17.91 8.61
N GLY A 57 -15.13 -18.18 9.02
CA GLY A 57 -14.57 -19.53 9.06
C GLY A 57 -13.96 -20.02 7.75
N GLU A 58 -13.99 -19.21 6.70
CA GLU A 58 -13.37 -19.50 5.42
C GLU A 58 -12.09 -18.68 5.22
N SER A 59 -11.43 -18.82 4.10
CA SER A 59 -10.33 -17.95 3.69
C SER A 59 -10.86 -16.90 2.73
N MET A 60 -10.31 -15.70 2.84
CA MET A 60 -10.50 -14.63 1.86
C MET A 60 -9.20 -14.35 1.12
N HIS A 61 -9.31 -13.96 -0.12
CA HIS A 61 -8.19 -13.54 -0.96
C HIS A 61 -7.97 -12.03 -0.89
N ILE A 62 -6.70 -11.61 -0.85
CA ILE A 62 -6.28 -10.23 -1.05
C ILE A 62 -5.20 -10.19 -2.13
N GLY A 63 -5.49 -9.46 -3.19
CA GLY A 63 -4.59 -9.23 -4.31
C GLY A 63 -4.37 -7.75 -4.59
N ALA A 64 -3.20 -7.40 -5.14
CA ALA A 64 -2.94 -6.07 -5.69
C ALA A 64 -1.70 -6.08 -6.58
N ASP A 65 -1.73 -5.28 -7.66
CA ASP A 65 -0.55 -4.96 -8.45
C ASP A 65 0.19 -3.75 -7.86
N ILE A 66 1.49 -3.89 -7.65
CA ILE A 66 2.34 -2.86 -7.05
C ILE A 66 3.46 -2.50 -8.01
N LEU A 67 3.56 -1.22 -8.38
CA LEU A 67 4.66 -0.63 -9.13
C LEU A 67 5.42 0.35 -8.23
N ALA A 68 6.67 0.06 -7.92
CA ALA A 68 7.55 0.93 -7.15
C ALA A 68 8.71 1.47 -8.00
N PHE A 69 9.21 2.66 -7.66
CA PHE A 69 10.33 3.32 -8.32
C PHE A 69 11.65 3.12 -7.54
N SER A 70 11.55 2.56 -6.35
CA SER A 70 12.62 2.04 -5.52
C SER A 70 12.18 0.69 -4.95
N ARG A 71 13.12 -0.13 -4.50
CA ARG A 71 12.81 -1.48 -4.04
C ARG A 71 11.84 -1.48 -2.86
N ILE A 72 10.78 -2.27 -2.94
CA ILE A 72 9.83 -2.46 -1.85
C ILE A 72 10.55 -3.11 -0.66
N THR A 73 10.33 -2.59 0.54
CA THR A 73 10.86 -3.15 1.79
C THR A 73 9.78 -3.89 2.58
N SER A 74 8.54 -3.44 2.49
CA SER A 74 7.40 -4.10 3.15
C SER A 74 6.08 -3.80 2.45
N ILE A 75 5.17 -4.76 2.55
CA ILE A 75 3.75 -4.60 2.26
C ILE A 75 3.02 -4.94 3.56
N THR A 76 2.21 -4.03 4.07
CA THR A 76 1.35 -4.29 5.24
C THR A 76 -0.09 -4.42 4.77
N VAL A 77 -0.78 -5.45 5.23
CA VAL A 77 -2.23 -5.61 5.10
C VAL A 77 -2.82 -5.43 6.48
N ASP A 78 -3.73 -4.48 6.60
CA ASP A 78 -4.49 -4.19 7.82
C ASP A 78 -5.98 -4.31 7.51
N ILE A 79 -6.70 -5.10 8.32
CA ILE A 79 -8.14 -5.32 8.19
C ILE A 79 -8.79 -4.99 9.52
N HIS A 80 -9.76 -4.11 9.51
CA HIS A 80 -10.55 -3.79 10.70
C HIS A 80 -11.93 -3.21 10.32
N SER A 81 -12.78 -3.02 11.31
CA SER A 81 -14.05 -2.32 11.17
C SER A 81 -14.18 -1.25 12.25
N ASP A 82 -14.61 -0.07 11.85
CA ASP A 82 -14.84 1.06 12.76
C ASP A 82 -16.23 1.06 13.38
N GLU A 83 -17.21 0.41 12.74
CA GLU A 83 -18.64 0.56 13.06
C GLU A 83 -19.29 -0.72 13.61
N ILE A 84 -18.62 -1.88 13.54
CA ILE A 84 -19.20 -3.14 14.00
C ILE A 84 -19.18 -3.24 15.52
N THR A 85 -20.35 -3.47 16.11
CA THR A 85 -20.47 -3.86 17.52
C THR A 85 -20.77 -5.36 17.58
N PRO A 86 -19.82 -6.22 18.01
CA PRO A 86 -20.03 -7.67 18.05
C PRO A 86 -21.18 -8.05 18.95
N ALA A 87 -21.98 -9.04 18.53
CA ALA A 87 -22.97 -9.67 19.36
C ALA A 87 -22.35 -10.65 20.37
N GLU A 88 -23.18 -11.26 21.24
CA GLU A 88 -22.69 -12.23 22.23
C GLU A 88 -22.08 -13.46 21.52
N GLY A 89 -20.78 -13.69 21.73
CA GLY A 89 -20.01 -14.78 21.13
C GLY A 89 -19.27 -14.42 19.84
N GLU A 90 -19.51 -13.25 19.30
CA GLU A 90 -18.76 -12.71 18.17
C GLU A 90 -17.54 -11.90 18.62
N VAL A 91 -16.60 -11.69 17.72
CA VAL A 91 -15.43 -10.82 17.91
C VAL A 91 -15.36 -9.78 16.80
N ALA A 92 -14.98 -8.55 17.12
CA ALA A 92 -14.50 -7.61 16.11
C ALA A 92 -13.21 -8.22 15.52
N TRP A 93 -13.21 -8.47 14.22
CA TRP A 93 -12.02 -9.02 13.59
C TRP A 93 -11.05 -7.89 13.27
N GLU A 94 -9.84 -8.04 13.78
CA GLU A 94 -8.70 -7.20 13.48
C GLU A 94 -7.58 -8.12 12.98
N PHE A 95 -6.94 -7.75 11.87
CA PHE A 95 -5.83 -8.47 11.29
C PHE A 95 -4.79 -7.48 10.81
N GLU A 96 -3.54 -7.68 11.15
CA GLU A 96 -2.41 -6.92 10.60
C GLU A 96 -1.27 -7.90 10.32
N GLU A 97 -0.78 -7.89 9.11
CA GLU A 97 0.41 -8.65 8.73
C GLU A 97 1.36 -7.81 7.86
N VAL A 98 2.66 -7.94 8.15
CA VAL A 98 3.71 -7.23 7.42
C VAL A 98 4.52 -8.23 6.61
N TYR A 99 4.39 -8.18 5.30
CA TYR A 99 5.10 -9.04 4.35
C TYR A 99 6.44 -8.44 3.99
N THR A 100 7.52 -9.15 4.33
CA THR A 100 8.92 -8.77 4.04
C THR A 100 9.66 -9.84 3.25
N ASP A 101 8.95 -10.76 2.62
CA ASP A 101 9.53 -11.81 1.82
C ASP A 101 10.26 -11.28 0.59
N LEU A 102 11.31 -11.98 0.17
CA LEU A 102 12.10 -11.58 -0.99
C LEU A 102 11.28 -11.50 -2.28
N LYS A 103 10.17 -12.26 -2.38
CA LYS A 103 9.24 -12.19 -3.52
C LYS A 103 8.64 -10.81 -3.70
N TYR A 104 8.47 -10.05 -2.60
CA TYR A 104 7.94 -8.70 -2.61
C TYR A 104 9.01 -7.61 -2.66
N GLN A 105 10.27 -7.91 -2.36
CA GLN A 105 11.37 -6.94 -2.36
C GLN A 105 11.89 -6.63 -3.76
N VAL A 106 11.01 -6.23 -4.65
CA VAL A 106 11.24 -5.95 -6.08
C VAL A 106 10.65 -4.59 -6.46
N LEU A 107 10.78 -4.18 -7.72
CA LEU A 107 10.14 -2.95 -8.22
C LEU A 107 8.69 -3.18 -8.67
N ASN A 108 8.40 -4.40 -9.15
CA ASN A 108 7.05 -4.79 -9.56
C ASN A 108 6.71 -6.03 -8.75
N ALA A 109 5.78 -5.90 -7.82
CA ALA A 109 5.27 -7.00 -7.01
C ALA A 109 3.79 -7.23 -7.30
N GLU A 110 3.37 -8.45 -7.17
CA GLU A 110 1.98 -8.86 -7.15
C GLU A 110 1.71 -9.40 -5.74
N LEU A 111 0.87 -8.70 -4.98
CA LEU A 111 0.37 -9.20 -3.70
C LEU A 111 -0.68 -10.26 -4.00
N HIS A 112 -0.53 -11.44 -3.42
CA HIS A 112 -1.46 -12.54 -3.57
C HIS A 112 -1.38 -13.39 -2.29
N GLU A 113 -2.31 -13.14 -1.37
CA GLU A 113 -2.33 -13.78 -0.05
C GLU A 113 -3.76 -14.21 0.32
N ASP A 114 -3.87 -15.38 0.94
CA ASP A 114 -5.11 -15.89 1.47
C ASP A 114 -5.11 -15.77 2.99
N ILE A 115 -6.13 -15.11 3.53
CA ILE A 115 -6.25 -14.79 4.95
C ILE A 115 -7.44 -15.56 5.54
N ALA A 116 -7.20 -16.31 6.64
CA ALA A 116 -8.24 -17.02 7.32
C ALA A 116 -9.15 -16.05 8.10
N VAL A 117 -10.44 -16.07 7.81
CA VAL A 117 -11.46 -15.32 8.53
C VAL A 117 -11.88 -16.09 9.79
N PRO A 118 -11.88 -15.48 10.99
CA PRO A 118 -12.37 -16.18 12.20
C PRO A 118 -13.81 -16.63 12.06
N ALA A 119 -14.12 -17.86 12.49
CA ALA A 119 -15.48 -18.42 12.40
C ALA A 119 -16.53 -17.67 13.21
N ASN A 120 -16.10 -16.85 14.18
CA ASN A 120 -16.96 -16.02 15.01
C ASN A 120 -16.70 -14.51 14.78
N ALA A 121 -16.14 -14.13 13.65
CA ALA A 121 -16.03 -12.73 13.28
C ALA A 121 -17.42 -12.11 13.14
N ALA A 122 -17.59 -10.90 13.66
CA ALA A 122 -18.87 -10.19 13.58
C ALA A 122 -19.17 -9.79 12.14
N LEU A 123 -20.42 -9.94 11.71
CA LEU A 123 -20.86 -9.62 10.35
C LEU A 123 -20.92 -8.11 10.10
N GLY A 124 -20.65 -7.68 8.89
CA GLY A 124 -20.75 -6.30 8.46
C GLY A 124 -19.59 -5.88 7.56
N GLU A 125 -19.47 -4.57 7.32
CA GLU A 125 -18.46 -3.98 6.45
C GLU A 125 -17.11 -3.87 7.17
N TYR A 126 -16.05 -4.29 6.48
CA TYR A 126 -14.67 -4.20 6.90
C TYR A 126 -13.86 -3.39 5.90
N HIS A 127 -12.87 -2.67 6.43
CA HIS A 127 -11.87 -1.96 5.66
C HIS A 127 -10.62 -2.81 5.51
N VAL A 128 -10.00 -2.74 4.33
CA VAL A 128 -8.70 -3.36 4.05
C VAL A 128 -7.76 -2.25 3.61
N TYR A 129 -6.68 -2.05 4.34
CA TYR A 129 -5.61 -1.13 3.95
C TYR A 129 -4.40 -1.93 3.48
N ILE A 130 -3.94 -1.62 2.27
CA ILE A 130 -2.67 -2.14 1.74
C ILE A 130 -1.67 -0.99 1.77
N ILE A 131 -0.63 -1.12 2.59
CA ILE A 131 0.39 -0.10 2.79
C ILE A 131 1.71 -0.62 2.25
N VAL A 132 2.25 0.04 1.22
CA VAL A 132 3.52 -0.34 0.59
C VAL A 132 4.58 0.68 0.94
N THR A 133 5.72 0.22 1.47
CA THR A 133 6.88 1.07 1.79
C THR A 133 8.10 0.63 1.00
N ASP A 134 8.84 1.59 0.43
CA ASP A 134 10.07 1.36 -0.31
C ASP A 134 11.35 1.63 0.50
N GLU A 135 12.52 1.32 -0.06
CA GLU A 135 13.82 1.45 0.62
C GLU A 135 14.29 2.90 0.82
N VAL A 136 13.69 3.88 0.13
CA VAL A 136 13.98 5.30 0.35
C VAL A 136 13.01 5.95 1.32
N GLY A 137 12.03 5.18 1.83
CA GLY A 137 11.08 5.58 2.85
C GLY A 137 9.80 6.20 2.32
N ASN A 138 9.53 6.13 1.00
CA ASN A 138 8.23 6.48 0.47
C ASN A 138 7.21 5.40 0.83
N SER A 139 5.98 5.82 1.11
CA SER A 139 4.88 4.93 1.43
C SER A 139 3.61 5.36 0.71
N THR A 140 2.84 4.37 0.28
CA THR A 140 1.50 4.56 -0.31
C THR A 140 0.53 3.63 0.39
N THR A 141 -0.66 4.14 0.66
CA THR A 141 -1.78 3.36 1.22
C THR A 141 -2.91 3.34 0.19
N ALA A 142 -3.46 2.17 -0.03
CA ALA A 142 -4.70 1.99 -0.76
C ALA A 142 -5.73 1.32 0.15
N GLU A 143 -6.99 1.64 -0.05
CA GLU A 143 -8.11 1.15 0.74
C GLU A 143 -9.09 0.41 -0.16
N ALA A 144 -9.62 -0.71 0.34
CA ALA A 144 -10.73 -1.46 -0.22
C ALA A 144 -11.70 -1.86 0.90
N HIS A 145 -12.87 -2.33 0.53
CA HIS A 145 -13.92 -2.73 1.47
C HIS A 145 -14.44 -4.10 1.10
N PHE A 146 -14.93 -4.84 2.08
CA PHE A 146 -15.70 -6.05 1.86
C PHE A 146 -16.78 -6.23 2.93
N ASP A 147 -17.83 -6.94 2.56
CA ASP A 147 -18.89 -7.35 3.49
C ASP A 147 -18.62 -8.78 3.99
N LEU A 148 -18.56 -8.95 5.32
CA LEU A 148 -18.55 -10.26 5.94
C LEU A 148 -19.99 -10.70 6.16
N VAL A 149 -20.41 -11.74 5.43
CA VAL A 149 -21.79 -12.25 5.45
C VAL A 149 -21.80 -13.75 5.71
N VAL A 150 -22.91 -14.28 6.24
CA VAL A 150 -23.13 -15.73 6.29
C VAL A 150 -23.45 -16.25 4.89
N GLU A 151 -22.92 -17.42 4.54
CA GLU A 151 -23.32 -18.09 3.33
C GLU A 151 -24.81 -18.51 3.45
N ASP A 152 -25.66 -18.01 2.56
CA ASP A 152 -27.06 -18.45 2.50
C ASP A 152 -27.08 -19.92 2.07
N GLY A 153 -27.29 -20.80 3.04
CA GLY A 153 -27.33 -22.25 2.80
C GLY A 153 -28.40 -22.60 1.77
N VAL A 154 -27.98 -23.23 0.68
CA VAL A 154 -28.82 -23.83 -0.36
C VAL A 154 -29.57 -25.05 0.18
#